data_4f10ae8b3adeb14aa20d79c60caca823
#
_entry.id   4f10ae8b3adeb14aa20d79c60caca823
#
_cell.length_a   1.000
_cell.length_b   1.000
_cell.length_c   1.000
_cell.angle_alpha   90.00
_cell.angle_beta   90.00
_cell.angle_gamma   90.00
#
_symmetry.space_group_name_H-M   'P 1'
#
loop_
_entity.id
_entity.type
_entity.pdbx_description
1 polymer ?
#
loop_
_entity_poly.entity_id
_entity_poly.type
_entity_poly.pdbx_seq_one_letter_code
_entity_poly.pdbx_strand_id
1 'polypeptide(L)'
;HLDEDFDISDDISDEIDIKSKLDKLIIDELTEVRELLASPRRTKLIDAVQPNDDKIEEKAAAEPAFVMFLPDNKLRRLPPKLAAADFIAKEQPIRTFDTSTDGVLRLFTSHGACLTLRVEDIPETKPQAKPTNLSAVFELEQDEKLLAICDEDFSVGKVFFYTRGGLVKCTEASEYITKMKRIAAVNLKEGDGLVRVEYMRETTADSSILLVTEGGMSIRFASDTVPVTGRASAGVKCIKLDDGDGVIFAGHVPEEGELLVATDRGYMKRSFIFDHEIQGRNGKGLQCFGFKKNGSNGTRIAAVMHVTDPLDLAAVQKDGTQTVFNTEEVRIEPRAGRGQPMVMVLMDNTVAELKKTDSSAKNNAEKNPI
;
A
#
# COMPACT_ATOMS: atom_id res chain seq x y z
N HIS A 1 -25.96 72.33 -18.37
CA HIS A 1 -24.68 73.06 -18.45
C HIS A 1 -23.81 72.69 -17.28
N LEU A 2 -22.89 71.82 -17.56
CA LEU A 2 -21.46 71.86 -17.26
C LEU A 2 -20.89 70.48 -17.61
N ASP A 3 -20.32 70.47 -18.80
CA ASP A 3 -19.42 69.38 -19.22
C ASP A 3 -18.15 69.55 -18.37
N GLU A 4 -17.87 68.57 -17.52
CA GLU A 4 -16.53 68.34 -16.98
C GLU A 4 -16.00 67.09 -17.67
N ASP A 5 -15.26 67.30 -18.77
CA ASP A 5 -14.38 66.34 -19.37
C ASP A 5 -13.28 66.01 -18.34
N PHE A 6 -13.45 64.90 -17.68
CA PHE A 6 -12.40 64.30 -16.84
C PHE A 6 -11.39 63.65 -17.76
N ASP A 7 -10.22 64.29 -17.89
CA ASP A 7 -9.15 63.80 -18.76
C ASP A 7 -8.42 62.61 -18.09
N ILE A 8 -8.89 61.39 -18.42
CA ILE A 8 -8.36 60.13 -17.90
C ILE A 8 -6.95 59.78 -18.50
N SER A 9 -6.49 60.55 -19.50
CA SER A 9 -5.23 60.28 -20.20
C SER A 9 -3.97 60.62 -19.39
N ASP A 10 -4.05 61.64 -18.55
CA ASP A 10 -2.89 62.10 -17.74
C ASP A 10 -2.61 61.15 -16.56
N ASP A 11 -3.65 60.63 -15.89
CA ASP A 11 -3.50 59.69 -14.76
C ASP A 11 -2.87 58.36 -15.18
N ILE A 12 -3.18 57.86 -16.36
CA ILE A 12 -2.60 56.58 -16.89
C ILE A 12 -1.14 56.78 -17.28
N SER A 13 -0.79 57.94 -17.79
CA SER A 13 0.60 58.28 -18.17
C SER A 13 1.51 58.35 -16.92
N ASP A 14 1.02 58.97 -15.84
CA ASP A 14 1.76 59.09 -14.60
C ASP A 14 1.93 57.72 -13.88
N GLU A 15 0.93 56.85 -13.94
CA GLU A 15 0.98 55.52 -13.35
C GLU A 15 1.96 54.60 -14.09
N ILE A 16 2.06 54.70 -15.42
CA ILE A 16 3.04 53.99 -16.26
C ILE A 16 4.46 54.47 -15.99
N ASP A 17 4.64 55.78 -15.80
CA ASP A 17 5.95 56.35 -15.51
C ASP A 17 6.44 55.98 -14.08
N ILE A 18 5.56 55.94 -13.10
CA ILE A 18 5.87 55.45 -11.74
C ILE A 18 6.25 53.98 -11.75
N LYS A 19 5.54 53.14 -12.46
CA LYS A 19 5.84 51.74 -12.59
C LYS A 19 7.18 51.50 -13.26
N SER A 20 7.48 52.23 -14.33
CA SER A 20 8.77 52.15 -15.04
C SER A 20 9.94 52.61 -14.14
N LYS A 21 9.76 53.62 -13.32
CA LYS A 21 10.76 54.08 -12.34
C LYS A 21 10.95 53.09 -11.22
N LEU A 22 9.88 52.41 -10.75
CA LEU A 22 9.96 51.38 -9.72
C LEU A 22 10.66 50.15 -10.26
N ASP A 23 10.34 49.67 -11.46
CA ASP A 23 11.01 48.53 -12.09
C ASP A 23 12.50 48.79 -12.28
N LYS A 24 12.88 50.00 -12.65
CA LYS A 24 14.27 50.40 -12.79
C LYS A 24 15.00 50.42 -11.45
N LEU A 25 14.40 50.92 -10.40
CA LEU A 25 14.96 50.93 -9.05
C LEU A 25 15.16 49.50 -8.55
N ILE A 26 14.20 48.61 -8.74
CA ILE A 26 14.32 47.18 -8.36
C ILE A 26 15.45 46.51 -9.13
N ILE A 27 15.60 46.75 -10.42
CA ILE A 27 16.68 46.19 -11.24
C ILE A 27 18.05 46.69 -10.77
N ASP A 28 18.16 47.97 -10.43
CA ASP A 28 19.40 48.58 -9.95
C ASP A 28 19.79 47.99 -8.58
N GLU A 29 18.84 47.88 -7.61
CA GLU A 29 19.09 47.26 -6.31
C GLU A 29 19.46 45.74 -6.44
N LEU A 30 18.75 45.02 -7.26
CA LEU A 30 19.05 43.60 -7.49
C LEU A 30 20.42 43.42 -8.19
N THR A 31 20.82 44.37 -9.03
CA THR A 31 22.11 44.36 -9.68
C THR A 31 23.25 44.63 -8.68
N GLU A 32 23.04 45.60 -7.78
CA GLU A 32 24.00 45.89 -6.70
C GLU A 32 24.16 44.72 -5.74
N VAL A 33 23.04 44.09 -5.32
CA VAL A 33 23.08 42.87 -4.49
C VAL A 33 23.77 41.72 -5.20
N ARG A 34 23.56 41.57 -6.50
CA ARG A 34 24.23 40.57 -7.32
C ARG A 34 25.74 40.82 -7.37
N GLU A 35 26.18 42.06 -7.52
CA GLU A 35 27.62 42.40 -7.55
C GLU A 35 28.29 42.19 -6.19
N LEU A 36 27.61 42.52 -5.10
CA LEU A 36 28.10 42.32 -3.73
C LEU A 36 28.16 40.85 -3.33
N LEU A 37 27.20 40.02 -3.77
CA LEU A 37 27.10 38.62 -3.39
C LEU A 37 27.60 37.65 -4.47
N ALA A 38 28.02 38.13 -5.64
CA ALA A 38 28.49 37.31 -6.72
C ALA A 38 29.73 36.50 -6.32
N SER A 39 29.54 35.22 -6.14
CA SER A 39 30.66 34.28 -6.01
C SER A 39 31.03 33.71 -7.38
N PRO A 40 32.31 33.45 -7.65
CA PRO A 40 32.72 32.84 -8.91
C PRO A 40 32.01 31.51 -9.11
N ARG A 41 31.47 31.30 -10.32
CA ARG A 41 30.76 30.09 -10.69
C ARG A 41 31.65 28.87 -10.47
N ARG A 42 31.20 27.91 -9.67
CA ARG A 42 31.95 26.68 -9.37
C ARG A 42 31.92 25.66 -10.50
N THR A 43 31.05 25.85 -11.50
CA THR A 43 30.90 24.95 -12.67
C THR A 43 31.36 25.69 -13.94
N LYS A 44 32.19 25.06 -14.77
CA LYS A 44 32.52 25.56 -16.12
C LYS A 44 31.34 25.34 -17.04
N LEU A 45 30.91 26.40 -17.75
CA LEU A 45 30.05 26.22 -18.94
C LEU A 45 30.96 25.70 -20.06
N ILE A 46 30.61 24.55 -20.61
CA ILE A 46 31.24 23.99 -21.80
C ILE A 46 30.35 24.39 -22.98
N ASP A 47 30.86 25.24 -23.87
CA ASP A 47 30.12 25.78 -25.03
C ASP A 47 29.86 24.74 -26.15
N ALA A 48 30.46 23.57 -26.06
CA ALA A 48 30.13 22.43 -26.92
C ALA A 48 30.27 21.15 -26.12
N VAL A 49 29.16 20.45 -25.98
CA VAL A 49 29.20 19.03 -25.70
C VAL A 49 29.73 18.39 -26.99
N GLN A 50 31.02 18.07 -27.02
CA GLN A 50 31.47 17.04 -27.93
C GLN A 50 30.60 15.82 -27.61
N PRO A 51 29.97 15.17 -28.62
CA PRO A 51 29.34 13.91 -28.35
C PRO A 51 30.42 13.03 -27.73
N ASN A 52 30.30 12.81 -26.41
CA ASN A 52 31.02 11.71 -25.84
C ASN A 52 30.61 10.51 -26.67
N ASP A 53 31.59 9.81 -27.20
CA ASP A 53 31.47 8.40 -27.53
C ASP A 53 31.26 7.64 -26.20
N ASP A 54 30.26 8.06 -25.41
CA ASP A 54 29.61 7.18 -24.48
C ASP A 54 29.07 6.07 -25.37
N LYS A 55 29.79 4.96 -25.37
CA LYS A 55 29.24 3.69 -25.81
C LYS A 55 27.81 3.71 -25.30
N ILE A 56 26.85 3.88 -26.21
CA ILE A 56 25.47 3.47 -26.00
C ILE A 56 25.67 2.01 -25.69
N GLU A 57 25.71 1.66 -24.38
CA GLU A 57 25.56 0.28 -23.99
C GLU A 57 24.26 -0.11 -24.63
N GLU A 58 24.32 -0.89 -25.71
CA GLU A 58 23.15 -1.47 -26.33
C GLU A 58 22.44 -2.19 -25.20
N LYS A 59 21.37 -1.57 -24.72
CA LYS A 59 20.55 -2.15 -23.68
C LYS A 59 20.16 -3.52 -24.19
N ALA A 60 20.65 -4.55 -23.54
CA ALA A 60 20.36 -5.93 -23.94
C ALA A 60 18.85 -6.04 -24.16
N ALA A 61 18.45 -6.68 -25.26
CA ALA A 61 17.04 -6.83 -25.57
C ALA A 61 16.32 -7.44 -24.35
N ALA A 62 15.17 -6.86 -23.99
CA ALA A 62 14.38 -7.34 -22.87
C ALA A 62 14.00 -8.81 -23.09
N GLU A 63 14.39 -9.68 -22.17
CA GLU A 63 14.08 -11.11 -22.22
C GLU A 63 12.92 -11.42 -21.25
N PRO A 64 12.02 -12.35 -21.61
CA PRO A 64 10.97 -12.79 -20.72
C PRO A 64 11.56 -13.38 -19.42
N ALA A 65 10.97 -13.02 -18.28
CA ALA A 65 11.39 -13.46 -16.96
C ALA A 65 10.18 -13.84 -16.10
N PHE A 66 10.34 -14.84 -15.24
CA PHE A 66 9.36 -15.22 -14.23
C PHE A 66 9.94 -14.93 -12.85
N VAL A 67 9.23 -14.13 -12.06
CA VAL A 67 9.66 -13.73 -10.72
C VAL A 67 8.67 -14.29 -9.69
N MET A 68 9.19 -14.95 -8.66
CA MET A 68 8.42 -15.44 -7.51
C MET A 68 8.91 -14.76 -6.24
N PHE A 69 7.97 -14.28 -5.44
CA PHE A 69 8.20 -13.85 -4.06
C PHE A 69 7.74 -14.96 -3.12
N LEU A 70 8.63 -15.36 -2.25
CA LEU A 70 8.46 -16.45 -1.29
C LEU A 70 8.35 -15.88 0.14
N PRO A 71 7.89 -16.66 1.12
CA PRO A 71 7.94 -16.28 2.53
C PRO A 71 9.35 -15.84 2.97
N ASP A 72 9.42 -15.09 4.08
CA ASP A 72 10.66 -14.63 4.70
C ASP A 72 11.53 -13.73 3.81
N ASN A 73 10.89 -12.83 3.03
CA ASN A 73 11.57 -11.90 2.12
C ASN A 73 12.52 -12.58 1.12
N LYS A 74 12.18 -13.78 0.68
CA LYS A 74 12.92 -14.49 -0.37
C LYS A 74 12.29 -14.28 -1.73
N LEU A 75 13.10 -14.30 -2.77
CA LEU A 75 12.65 -14.16 -4.15
C LEU A 75 13.49 -15.01 -5.10
N ARG A 76 12.95 -15.25 -6.28
CA ARG A 76 13.58 -16.09 -7.31
C ARG A 76 13.21 -15.54 -8.68
N ARG A 77 14.19 -15.40 -9.56
CA ARG A 77 13.98 -15.15 -10.99
C ARG A 77 14.32 -16.40 -11.76
N LEU A 78 13.44 -16.83 -12.64
CA LEU A 78 13.59 -17.98 -13.50
C LEU A 78 13.30 -17.59 -14.95
N PRO A 79 13.92 -18.28 -15.94
CA PRO A 79 13.37 -18.28 -17.30
C PRO A 79 11.95 -18.86 -17.29
N PRO A 80 10.98 -18.32 -18.05
CA PRO A 80 9.59 -18.81 -18.04
C PRO A 80 9.44 -20.31 -18.29
N LYS A 81 10.33 -20.89 -19.11
CA LYS A 81 10.35 -22.32 -19.42
C LYS A 81 10.59 -23.22 -18.21
N LEU A 82 11.19 -22.69 -17.13
CA LEU A 82 11.48 -23.42 -15.89
C LEU A 82 10.42 -23.17 -14.80
N ALA A 83 9.46 -22.31 -15.04
CA ALA A 83 8.35 -22.01 -14.14
C ALA A 83 7.21 -23.03 -14.29
N ALA A 84 7.51 -24.33 -14.09
CA ALA A 84 6.49 -25.36 -14.15
C ALA A 84 5.51 -25.26 -12.98
N ALA A 85 4.22 -25.53 -13.22
CA ALA A 85 3.15 -25.41 -12.22
C ALA A 85 3.43 -26.22 -10.94
N ASP A 86 3.96 -27.44 -11.09
CA ASP A 86 4.30 -28.31 -9.95
C ASP A 86 5.44 -27.72 -9.09
N PHE A 87 6.41 -27.06 -9.74
CA PHE A 87 7.49 -26.38 -9.05
C PHE A 87 6.97 -25.16 -8.28
N ILE A 88 6.11 -24.35 -8.91
CA ILE A 88 5.49 -23.18 -8.29
C ILE A 88 4.65 -23.61 -7.08
N ALA A 89 3.82 -24.64 -7.23
CA ALA A 89 2.99 -25.15 -6.15
C ALA A 89 3.83 -25.65 -4.95
N LYS A 90 4.98 -26.29 -5.22
CA LYS A 90 5.89 -26.77 -4.17
C LYS A 90 6.56 -25.62 -3.39
N GLU A 91 6.92 -24.54 -4.06
CA GLU A 91 7.57 -23.38 -3.44
C GLU A 91 6.61 -22.50 -2.65
N GLN A 92 5.29 -22.62 -2.87
CA GLN A 92 4.21 -21.84 -2.20
C GLN A 92 4.50 -20.33 -2.19
N PRO A 93 4.63 -19.70 -3.36
CA PRO A 93 4.97 -18.29 -3.44
C PRO A 93 3.84 -17.41 -2.86
N ILE A 94 4.22 -16.30 -2.26
CA ILE A 94 3.28 -15.24 -1.86
C ILE A 94 2.69 -14.57 -3.11
N ARG A 95 3.53 -14.33 -4.13
CA ARG A 95 3.13 -13.72 -5.39
C ARG A 95 4.09 -14.11 -6.52
N THR A 96 3.55 -14.19 -7.73
CA THR A 96 4.31 -14.48 -8.95
C THR A 96 4.03 -13.44 -10.02
N PHE A 97 5.01 -13.21 -10.88
CA PHE A 97 4.93 -12.26 -11.98
C PHE A 97 5.54 -12.85 -13.25
N ASP A 98 4.78 -12.84 -14.33
CA ASP A 98 5.30 -12.97 -15.69
C ASP A 98 5.70 -11.57 -16.17
N THR A 99 6.98 -11.35 -16.39
CA THR A 99 7.54 -10.03 -16.67
C THR A 99 8.71 -10.13 -17.66
N SER A 100 9.51 -9.10 -17.77
CA SER A 100 10.74 -9.06 -18.57
C SER A 100 11.92 -8.55 -17.74
N THR A 101 13.12 -8.76 -18.23
CA THR A 101 14.35 -8.37 -17.53
C THR A 101 14.44 -6.85 -17.30
N ASP A 102 13.82 -6.04 -18.16
CA ASP A 102 13.72 -4.58 -18.01
C ASP A 102 12.55 -4.11 -17.12
N GLY A 103 11.75 -5.07 -16.63
CA GLY A 103 10.62 -4.81 -15.73
C GLY A 103 11.04 -4.18 -14.41
N VAL A 104 10.13 -3.42 -13.81
CA VAL A 104 10.34 -2.74 -12.52
C VAL A 104 9.20 -3.09 -11.58
N LEU A 105 9.55 -3.66 -10.44
CA LEU A 105 8.61 -3.96 -9.37
C LEU A 105 8.74 -2.92 -8.25
N ARG A 106 7.62 -2.52 -7.67
CA ARG A 106 7.57 -1.66 -6.48
C ARG A 106 7.11 -2.46 -5.28
N LEU A 107 7.94 -2.46 -4.26
CA LEU A 107 7.74 -3.24 -3.05
C LEU A 107 7.47 -2.27 -1.90
N PHE A 108 6.40 -2.48 -1.16
CA PHE A 108 6.08 -1.67 0.02
C PHE A 108 6.29 -2.49 1.28
N THR A 109 6.95 -1.90 2.27
CA THR A 109 7.33 -2.60 3.50
C THR A 109 6.50 -2.17 4.70
N SER A 110 6.47 -2.98 5.75
CA SER A 110 5.78 -2.69 7.01
C SER A 110 6.31 -1.44 7.73
N HIS A 111 7.55 -1.04 7.45
CA HIS A 111 8.19 0.16 8.00
C HIS A 111 7.94 1.41 7.14
N GLY A 112 7.05 1.31 6.15
CA GLY A 112 6.64 2.46 5.34
C GLY A 112 7.65 2.89 4.27
N ALA A 113 8.50 1.97 3.81
CA ALA A 113 9.39 2.20 2.69
C ALA A 113 8.76 1.72 1.37
N CYS A 114 9.13 2.37 0.27
CA CYS A 114 8.95 1.87 -1.09
C CYS A 114 10.33 1.54 -1.67
N LEU A 115 10.47 0.29 -2.14
CA LEU A 115 11.68 -0.21 -2.78
C LEU A 115 11.41 -0.35 -4.27
N THR A 116 12.32 0.17 -5.09
CA THR A 116 12.29 0.02 -6.55
C THR A 116 13.21 -1.13 -6.94
N LEU A 117 12.65 -2.27 -7.30
CA LEU A 117 13.37 -3.47 -7.70
C LEU A 117 13.30 -3.62 -9.21
N ARG A 118 14.45 -3.57 -9.88
CA ARG A 118 14.55 -3.94 -11.30
C ARG A 118 14.68 -5.44 -11.41
N VAL A 119 13.98 -6.03 -12.34
CA VAL A 119 14.02 -7.48 -12.55
C VAL A 119 15.44 -7.93 -12.94
N GLU A 120 16.20 -7.12 -13.65
CA GLU A 120 17.61 -7.38 -14.00
C GLU A 120 18.53 -7.48 -12.76
N ASP A 121 18.23 -6.76 -11.68
CA ASP A 121 18.99 -6.79 -10.42
C ASP A 121 18.79 -8.11 -9.63
N ILE A 122 17.79 -8.91 -10.00
CA ILE A 122 17.53 -10.23 -9.38
C ILE A 122 18.40 -11.28 -10.08
N PRO A 123 19.31 -11.95 -9.37
CA PRO A 123 20.09 -13.04 -9.99
C PRO A 123 19.17 -14.14 -10.53
N GLU A 124 19.37 -14.53 -11.78
CA GLU A 124 18.68 -15.69 -12.33
C GLU A 124 19.13 -16.96 -11.62
N THR A 125 18.18 -17.78 -11.21
CA THR A 125 18.44 -19.00 -10.44
C THR A 125 17.88 -20.20 -11.17
N LYS A 126 18.48 -21.37 -10.91
CA LYS A 126 17.92 -22.67 -11.31
C LYS A 126 16.91 -23.13 -10.26
N PRO A 127 15.90 -23.95 -10.62
CA PRO A 127 14.94 -24.48 -9.67
C PRO A 127 15.54 -25.14 -8.42
N GLN A 128 16.68 -25.80 -8.57
CA GLN A 128 17.38 -26.51 -7.48
C GLN A 128 18.25 -25.59 -6.61
N ALA A 129 18.55 -24.38 -7.07
CA ALA A 129 19.33 -23.41 -6.30
C ALA A 129 18.52 -22.82 -5.14
N LYS A 130 19.18 -22.27 -4.14
CA LYS A 130 18.50 -21.55 -3.06
C LYS A 130 17.91 -20.23 -3.59
N PRO A 131 16.72 -19.82 -3.10
CA PRO A 131 16.18 -18.50 -3.42
C PRO A 131 17.14 -17.39 -2.93
N THR A 132 17.10 -16.26 -3.60
CA THR A 132 17.80 -15.03 -3.19
C THR A 132 17.05 -14.40 -2.03
N ASN A 133 17.76 -13.93 -1.00
CA ASN A 133 17.17 -13.12 0.05
C ASN A 133 17.07 -11.66 -0.46
N LEU A 134 15.95 -11.00 -0.23
CA LEU A 134 15.76 -9.60 -0.60
C LEU A 134 16.77 -8.68 0.08
N SER A 135 17.29 -9.06 1.26
CA SER A 135 18.38 -8.36 1.94
C SER A 135 19.71 -8.36 1.17
N ALA A 136 19.87 -9.22 0.16
CA ALA A 136 21.02 -9.16 -0.74
C ALA A 136 20.94 -8.00 -1.75
N VAL A 137 19.74 -7.47 -1.98
CA VAL A 137 19.48 -6.37 -2.93
C VAL A 137 19.21 -5.05 -2.21
N PHE A 138 18.57 -5.11 -1.04
CA PHE A 138 18.19 -3.96 -0.22
C PHE A 138 18.61 -4.15 1.23
N GLU A 139 19.03 -3.08 1.88
CA GLU A 139 19.16 -3.06 3.33
C GLU A 139 17.77 -3.04 3.97
N LEU A 140 17.33 -4.18 4.48
CA LEU A 140 16.09 -4.32 5.24
C LEU A 140 16.41 -4.24 6.72
N GLU A 141 15.56 -3.55 7.47
CA GLU A 141 15.64 -3.53 8.93
C GLU A 141 15.17 -4.87 9.51
N GLN A 142 15.56 -5.12 10.77
CA GLN A 142 15.07 -6.28 11.49
C GLN A 142 13.54 -6.20 11.57
N ASP A 143 12.86 -7.32 11.32
CA ASP A 143 11.39 -7.44 11.32
C ASP A 143 10.66 -6.65 10.20
N GLU A 144 11.37 -6.02 9.26
CA GLU A 144 10.77 -5.38 8.11
C GLU A 144 10.24 -6.43 7.13
N LYS A 145 8.93 -6.39 6.85
CA LYS A 145 8.22 -7.34 5.99
C LYS A 145 7.67 -6.65 4.76
N LEU A 146 7.58 -7.39 3.64
CA LEU A 146 6.84 -6.95 2.47
C LEU A 146 5.33 -7.02 2.75
N LEU A 147 4.62 -5.94 2.43
CA LEU A 147 3.16 -5.85 2.53
C LEU A 147 2.48 -5.83 1.16
N ALA A 148 3.13 -5.22 0.17
CA ALA A 148 2.63 -5.21 -1.19
C ALA A 148 3.78 -5.29 -2.18
N ILE A 149 3.51 -5.96 -3.30
CA ILE A 149 4.43 -6.12 -4.42
C ILE A 149 3.61 -5.77 -5.66
N CYS A 150 4.04 -4.76 -6.39
CA CYS A 150 3.30 -4.14 -7.48
C CYS A 150 4.14 -4.14 -8.76
N ASP A 151 3.55 -4.58 -9.87
CA ASP A 151 4.09 -4.51 -11.23
C ASP A 151 3.25 -3.57 -12.13
N GLU A 152 2.25 -2.93 -11.56
CA GLU A 152 1.34 -2.03 -12.26
C GLU A 152 2.04 -0.77 -12.78
N ASP A 153 1.42 -0.12 -13.74
CA ASP A 153 1.85 1.18 -14.26
C ASP A 153 1.57 2.29 -13.24
N PHE A 154 2.59 2.71 -12.53
CA PHE A 154 2.53 3.76 -11.53
C PHE A 154 2.41 5.18 -12.11
N SER A 155 2.38 5.36 -13.43
CA SER A 155 2.04 6.66 -14.04
C SER A 155 0.59 7.08 -13.81
N VAL A 156 -0.27 6.12 -13.47
CA VAL A 156 -1.69 6.30 -13.16
C VAL A 156 -2.02 5.66 -11.81
N GLY A 157 -3.17 6.03 -11.25
CA GLY A 157 -3.69 5.41 -10.04
C GLY A 157 -3.16 6.00 -8.75
N LYS A 158 -3.57 5.39 -7.65
CA LYS A 158 -3.30 5.84 -6.28
C LYS A 158 -2.83 4.67 -5.42
N VAL A 159 -2.03 4.98 -4.41
CA VAL A 159 -1.60 4.02 -3.39
C VAL A 159 -2.19 4.42 -2.05
N PHE A 160 -2.85 3.47 -1.42
CA PHE A 160 -3.42 3.62 -0.08
C PHE A 160 -2.57 2.87 0.94
N PHE A 161 -2.31 3.50 2.06
CA PHE A 161 -1.56 2.97 3.19
C PHE A 161 -2.43 3.00 4.43
N TYR A 162 -2.51 1.88 5.13
CA TYR A 162 -3.31 1.74 6.33
C TYR A 162 -2.41 1.39 7.49
N THR A 163 -2.50 2.15 8.60
CA THR A 163 -1.66 1.92 9.77
C THR A 163 -2.41 1.20 10.88
N ARG A 164 -1.65 0.51 11.72
CA ARG A 164 -2.15 -0.11 12.96
C ARG A 164 -2.77 0.93 13.89
N GLY A 165 -2.23 2.14 13.92
CA GLY A 165 -2.74 3.28 14.68
C GLY A 165 -3.99 3.94 14.10
N GLY A 166 -4.62 3.34 13.07
CA GLY A 166 -5.90 3.80 12.52
C GLY A 166 -5.81 5.02 11.61
N LEU A 167 -4.66 5.23 10.96
CA LEU A 167 -4.51 6.22 9.92
C LEU A 167 -4.68 5.59 8.54
N VAL A 168 -5.16 6.39 7.59
CA VAL A 168 -5.11 6.09 6.15
C VAL A 168 -4.43 7.23 5.42
N LYS A 169 -3.62 6.89 4.45
CA LYS A 169 -2.98 7.82 3.52
C LYS A 169 -3.31 7.40 2.09
N CYS A 170 -3.64 8.38 1.27
CA CYS A 170 -3.76 8.23 -0.18
C CYS A 170 -2.74 9.13 -0.85
N THR A 171 -2.01 8.58 -1.84
CA THR A 171 -0.96 9.30 -2.58
C THR A 171 -1.07 8.91 -4.06
N GLU A 172 -0.82 9.85 -4.97
CA GLU A 172 -0.71 9.53 -6.40
C GLU A 172 0.42 8.51 -6.61
N ALA A 173 0.16 7.45 -7.37
CA ALA A 173 1.13 6.38 -7.61
C ALA A 173 2.41 6.92 -8.27
N SER A 174 2.29 7.94 -9.12
CA SER A 174 3.40 8.59 -9.81
C SER A 174 4.49 9.14 -8.88
N GLU A 175 4.14 9.48 -7.62
CA GLU A 175 5.13 9.92 -6.63
C GLU A 175 6.16 8.83 -6.24
N TYR A 176 5.87 7.57 -6.56
CA TYR A 176 6.77 6.43 -6.33
C TYR A 176 7.61 6.06 -7.55
N ILE A 177 7.48 6.79 -8.68
CA ILE A 177 8.36 6.66 -9.84
C ILE A 177 9.66 7.43 -9.56
N THR A 178 10.72 6.70 -9.22
CA THR A 178 12.00 7.29 -8.82
C THR A 178 13.18 6.44 -9.29
N LYS A 179 14.34 7.09 -9.44
CA LYS A 179 15.62 6.41 -9.69
C LYS A 179 16.26 5.84 -8.41
N MET A 180 15.75 6.23 -7.25
CA MET A 180 16.28 5.76 -5.96
C MET A 180 15.77 4.34 -5.67
N LYS A 181 16.66 3.48 -5.20
CA LYS A 181 16.33 2.09 -4.84
C LYS A 181 15.39 2.00 -3.63
N ARG A 182 15.50 2.92 -2.67
CA ARG A 182 14.67 2.97 -1.45
C ARG A 182 14.26 4.40 -1.15
N ILE A 183 12.99 4.63 -0.89
CA ILE A 183 12.42 5.91 -0.47
C ILE A 183 11.40 5.71 0.63
N ALA A 184 11.17 6.74 1.45
CA ALA A 184 10.03 6.73 2.36
C ALA A 184 8.72 6.80 1.56
N ALA A 185 7.79 5.89 1.82
CA ALA A 185 6.47 5.85 1.20
C ALA A 185 5.43 6.55 2.06
N VAL A 186 5.58 6.52 3.36
CA VAL A 186 4.70 7.16 4.33
C VAL A 186 5.52 7.56 5.56
N ASN A 187 5.14 8.65 6.21
CA ASN A 187 5.74 9.06 7.48
C ASN A 187 4.96 8.40 8.63
N LEU A 188 5.47 7.28 9.13
CA LEU A 188 4.89 6.58 10.27
C LEU A 188 5.19 7.31 11.58
N LYS A 189 4.23 7.30 12.49
CA LYS A 189 4.47 7.74 13.87
C LYS A 189 5.30 6.72 14.61
N GLU A 190 6.01 7.15 15.63
CA GLU A 190 6.76 6.26 16.52
C GLU A 190 5.83 5.18 17.11
N GLY A 191 6.24 3.93 17.01
CA GLY A 191 5.47 2.78 17.48
C GLY A 191 4.30 2.36 16.60
N ASP A 192 4.04 3.05 15.46
CA ASP A 192 3.02 2.65 14.48
C ASP A 192 3.67 1.83 13.35
N GLY A 193 2.87 1.02 12.69
CA GLY A 193 3.29 0.21 11.55
C GLY A 193 2.18 0.08 10.51
N LEU A 194 2.55 -0.25 9.29
CA LEU A 194 1.58 -0.51 8.24
C LEU A 194 0.95 -1.89 8.43
N VAL A 195 -0.36 -1.94 8.27
CA VAL A 195 -1.16 -3.17 8.22
C VAL A 195 -1.34 -3.63 6.78
N ARG A 196 -1.57 -2.68 5.86
CA ARG A 196 -1.82 -2.98 4.45
C ARG A 196 -1.42 -1.82 3.56
N VAL A 197 -1.05 -2.15 2.33
CA VAL A 197 -0.85 -1.21 1.23
C VAL A 197 -1.64 -1.73 0.03
N GLU A 198 -2.37 -0.85 -0.65
CA GLU A 198 -3.16 -1.17 -1.83
C GLU A 198 -2.85 -0.19 -2.96
N TYR A 199 -2.57 -0.72 -4.15
CA TYR A 199 -2.59 0.06 -5.38
C TYR A 199 -3.99 -0.01 -5.98
N MET A 200 -4.53 1.16 -6.36
CA MET A 200 -5.83 1.29 -7.02
C MET A 200 -5.63 2.10 -8.30
N ARG A 201 -5.85 1.46 -9.45
CA ARG A 201 -5.76 2.15 -10.74
C ARG A 201 -6.84 3.22 -10.86
N GLU A 202 -8.05 2.87 -10.43
CA GLU A 202 -9.22 3.76 -10.40
C GLU A 202 -9.97 3.56 -9.08
N THR A 203 -10.46 4.65 -8.52
CA THR A 203 -11.38 4.62 -7.39
C THR A 203 -12.73 5.10 -7.88
N THR A 204 -13.76 4.26 -7.76
CA THR A 204 -15.13 4.66 -8.09
C THR A 204 -15.74 5.46 -6.95
N ALA A 205 -16.77 6.27 -7.24
CA ALA A 205 -17.48 7.05 -6.23
C ALA A 205 -18.12 6.18 -5.13
N ASP A 206 -18.47 4.94 -5.48
CA ASP A 206 -19.10 3.96 -4.56
C ASP A 206 -18.09 3.11 -3.79
N SER A 207 -16.79 3.36 -4.00
CA SER A 207 -15.73 2.67 -3.28
C SER A 207 -15.76 2.99 -1.80
N SER A 208 -15.74 1.98 -0.94
CA SER A 208 -15.67 2.16 0.50
C SER A 208 -14.46 1.45 1.10
N ILE A 209 -13.94 2.03 2.17
CA ILE A 209 -12.84 1.49 2.96
C ILE A 209 -13.42 0.97 4.28
N LEU A 210 -13.07 -0.28 4.62
CA LEU A 210 -13.43 -0.92 5.89
C LEU A 210 -12.16 -1.15 6.72
N LEU A 211 -12.20 -0.78 7.98
CA LEU A 211 -11.20 -1.12 8.99
C LEU A 211 -11.84 -1.99 10.07
N VAL A 212 -11.05 -2.94 10.60
CA VAL A 212 -11.42 -3.76 11.76
C VAL A 212 -10.28 -3.73 12.76
N THR A 213 -10.62 -3.58 14.06
CA THR A 213 -9.64 -3.54 15.15
C THR A 213 -9.56 -4.87 15.90
N GLU A 214 -8.48 -5.10 16.62
CA GLU A 214 -8.33 -6.26 17.51
C GLU A 214 -9.43 -6.30 18.58
N GLY A 215 -9.87 -5.14 19.06
CA GLY A 215 -10.95 -5.00 20.03
C GLY A 215 -12.34 -5.32 19.47
N GLY A 216 -12.45 -5.68 18.20
CA GLY A 216 -13.73 -6.06 17.57
C GLY A 216 -14.61 -4.89 17.17
N MET A 217 -14.03 -3.73 16.94
CA MET A 217 -14.70 -2.59 16.33
C MET A 217 -14.44 -2.56 14.83
N SER A 218 -15.39 -2.01 14.07
CA SER A 218 -15.21 -1.76 12.63
C SER A 218 -15.75 -0.41 12.24
N ILE A 219 -15.13 0.23 11.25
CA ILE A 219 -15.63 1.44 10.63
C ILE A 219 -15.54 1.30 9.12
N ARG A 220 -16.63 1.65 8.44
CA ARG A 220 -16.67 1.72 6.97
C ARG A 220 -17.02 3.13 6.54
N PHE A 221 -16.29 3.69 5.60
CA PHE A 221 -16.49 5.04 5.09
C PHE A 221 -16.18 5.14 3.61
N ALA A 222 -16.72 6.16 2.94
CA ALA A 222 -16.47 6.40 1.53
C ALA A 222 -14.99 6.76 1.27
N SER A 223 -14.38 6.13 0.26
CA SER A 223 -12.94 6.28 -0.01
C SER A 223 -12.56 7.69 -0.47
N ASP A 224 -13.47 8.42 -1.11
CA ASP A 224 -13.29 9.80 -1.56
C ASP A 224 -13.11 10.81 -0.40
N THR A 225 -13.51 10.42 0.82
CA THR A 225 -13.27 11.21 2.03
C THR A 225 -11.79 11.24 2.44
N VAL A 226 -10.95 10.38 1.86
CA VAL A 226 -9.51 10.35 2.12
C VAL A 226 -8.79 11.31 1.16
N PRO A 227 -8.20 12.41 1.65
CA PRO A 227 -7.52 13.36 0.79
C PRO A 227 -6.27 12.73 0.17
N VAL A 228 -6.02 13.07 -1.08
CA VAL A 228 -4.73 12.77 -1.73
C VAL A 228 -3.67 13.69 -1.14
N THR A 229 -2.58 13.11 -0.68
CA THR A 229 -1.48 13.83 -0.02
C THR A 229 -0.14 13.37 -0.55
N GLY A 230 0.85 14.23 -0.46
CA GLY A 230 2.22 13.91 -0.89
C GLY A 230 2.86 12.80 -0.07
N ARG A 231 3.92 12.22 -0.62
CA ARG A 231 4.64 11.07 -0.08
C ARG A 231 5.10 11.22 1.37
N ALA A 232 5.55 12.41 1.78
CA ALA A 232 6.08 12.67 3.12
C ALA A 232 5.01 12.83 4.23
N SER A 233 3.71 12.65 3.93
CA SER A 233 2.64 12.80 4.91
C SER A 233 2.41 11.50 5.71
N ALA A 234 1.82 11.64 6.90
CA ALA A 234 1.41 10.51 7.75
C ALA A 234 -0.01 10.00 7.47
N GLY A 235 -0.80 10.76 6.70
CA GLY A 235 -2.21 10.45 6.44
C GLY A 235 -3.18 11.06 7.45
N VAL A 236 -4.43 10.59 7.40
CA VAL A 236 -5.56 11.12 8.19
C VAL A 236 -6.17 10.03 9.09
N LYS A 237 -6.76 10.43 10.20
CA LYS A 237 -7.43 9.49 11.10
C LYS A 237 -8.69 8.89 10.46
N CYS A 238 -8.84 7.57 10.60
CA CYS A 238 -9.99 6.81 10.12
C CYS A 238 -10.87 6.32 11.23
N ILE A 239 -10.28 5.81 12.30
CA ILE A 239 -10.97 5.26 13.46
C ILE A 239 -10.37 5.84 14.75
N LYS A 240 -11.22 6.03 15.74
CA LYS A 240 -10.77 6.38 17.11
C LYS A 240 -10.60 5.09 17.90
N LEU A 241 -9.35 4.71 18.13
CA LEU A 241 -8.99 3.52 18.90
C LEU A 241 -9.10 3.78 20.40
N ASP A 242 -9.49 2.75 21.14
CA ASP A 242 -9.34 2.72 22.58
C ASP A 242 -7.88 2.33 22.96
N ASP A 243 -7.47 2.58 24.19
CA ASP A 243 -6.11 2.31 24.65
C ASP A 243 -5.74 0.83 24.48
N GLY A 244 -4.62 0.57 23.84
CA GLY A 244 -4.13 -0.79 23.59
C GLY A 244 -4.79 -1.50 22.41
N ASP A 245 -5.77 -0.89 21.73
CA ASP A 245 -6.38 -1.44 20.51
C ASP A 245 -5.56 -1.08 19.26
N GLY A 246 -5.74 -1.81 18.20
CA GLY A 246 -5.07 -1.59 16.93
C GLY A 246 -5.84 -2.15 15.75
N VAL A 247 -5.66 -1.52 14.59
CA VAL A 247 -6.24 -2.02 13.35
C VAL A 247 -5.48 -3.27 12.91
N ILE A 248 -6.22 -4.32 12.54
CA ILE A 248 -5.66 -5.58 12.02
C ILE A 248 -6.09 -5.89 10.59
N PHE A 249 -7.17 -5.26 10.15
CA PHE A 249 -7.66 -5.35 8.77
C PHE A 249 -8.04 -3.97 8.30
N ALA A 250 -7.64 -3.64 7.08
CA ALA A 250 -8.03 -2.43 6.40
C ALA A 250 -7.96 -2.64 4.88
N GLY A 251 -8.84 -1.96 4.14
CA GLY A 251 -8.79 -1.98 2.68
C GLY A 251 -10.11 -1.60 2.06
N HIS A 252 -10.06 -1.46 0.73
CA HIS A 252 -11.27 -1.27 -0.07
C HIS A 252 -12.09 -2.55 -0.06
N VAL A 253 -13.40 -2.38 0.14
CA VAL A 253 -14.37 -3.48 0.07
C VAL A 253 -15.52 -3.07 -0.84
N PRO A 254 -15.99 -3.97 -1.73
CA PRO A 254 -17.23 -3.78 -2.46
C PRO A 254 -18.41 -3.89 -1.49
N GLU A 255 -19.62 -3.58 -1.93
CA GLU A 255 -20.83 -3.82 -1.14
C GLU A 255 -21.17 -5.30 -1.02
N GLU A 256 -20.72 -6.07 -1.99
CA GLU A 256 -20.95 -7.52 -2.06
C GLU A 256 -19.90 -8.29 -1.24
N GLY A 257 -20.28 -9.52 -0.90
CA GLY A 257 -19.43 -10.42 -0.13
C GLY A 257 -19.62 -10.32 1.38
N GLU A 258 -18.74 -10.97 2.08
CA GLU A 258 -18.85 -11.21 3.51
C GLU A 258 -17.52 -10.92 4.20
N LEU A 259 -17.61 -10.48 5.44
CA LEU A 259 -16.48 -10.33 6.32
C LEU A 259 -16.39 -11.54 7.24
N LEU A 260 -15.39 -12.39 7.01
CA LEU A 260 -15.01 -13.47 7.92
C LEU A 260 -14.13 -12.90 9.03
N VAL A 261 -14.57 -13.11 10.27
CA VAL A 261 -13.85 -12.67 11.47
C VAL A 261 -13.54 -13.88 12.35
N ALA A 262 -12.28 -14.04 12.74
CA ALA A 262 -11.80 -15.09 13.62
C ALA A 262 -11.19 -14.50 14.89
N THR A 263 -11.54 -15.06 16.05
CA THR A 263 -10.96 -14.66 17.34
C THR A 263 -9.74 -15.50 17.70
N ASP A 264 -8.98 -15.03 18.66
CA ASP A 264 -7.84 -15.73 19.24
C ASP A 264 -8.22 -17.10 19.86
N ARG A 265 -9.50 -17.29 20.27
CA ARG A 265 -10.03 -18.55 20.80
C ARG A 265 -10.73 -19.44 19.75
N GLY A 266 -10.53 -19.12 18.45
CA GLY A 266 -11.01 -19.96 17.34
C GLY A 266 -12.52 -19.88 17.09
N TYR A 267 -13.20 -18.86 17.64
CA TYR A 267 -14.56 -18.57 17.26
C TYR A 267 -14.58 -17.77 15.96
N MET A 268 -15.44 -18.13 15.03
CA MET A 268 -15.55 -17.49 13.74
C MET A 268 -16.99 -17.19 13.38
N LYS A 269 -17.19 -16.17 12.60
CA LYS A 269 -18.44 -15.82 11.94
C LYS A 269 -18.21 -15.12 10.63
N ARG A 270 -19.19 -15.13 9.76
CA ARG A 270 -19.30 -14.25 8.61
C ARG A 270 -20.41 -13.22 8.85
N SER A 271 -20.25 -12.03 8.34
CA SER A 271 -21.32 -11.02 8.27
C SER A 271 -21.27 -10.36 6.90
N PHE A 272 -22.41 -9.96 6.35
CA PHE A 272 -22.43 -9.26 5.07
C PHE A 272 -21.74 -7.91 5.16
N ILE A 273 -21.08 -7.49 4.07
CA ILE A 273 -20.41 -6.17 4.03
C ILE A 273 -21.43 -5.04 4.22
N PHE A 274 -22.65 -5.17 3.68
CA PHE A 274 -23.68 -4.16 3.84
C PHE A 274 -24.17 -3.99 5.30
N ASP A 275 -23.97 -4.99 6.20
CA ASP A 275 -24.25 -4.84 7.64
C ASP A 275 -23.28 -3.86 8.33
N HIS A 276 -22.15 -3.55 7.68
CA HIS A 276 -21.20 -2.54 8.12
C HIS A 276 -21.55 -1.21 7.46
N GLU A 277 -22.47 -0.46 8.08
CA GLU A 277 -22.97 0.80 7.56
C GLU A 277 -21.87 1.82 7.29
N ILE A 278 -22.01 2.59 6.22
CA ILE A 278 -21.09 3.69 5.88
C ILE A 278 -21.24 4.82 6.92
N GLN A 279 -20.14 5.24 7.51
CA GLN A 279 -20.06 6.27 8.55
C GLN A 279 -19.10 7.39 8.13
N GLY A 280 -19.10 8.47 8.89
CA GLY A 280 -18.03 9.48 8.82
C GLY A 280 -16.71 8.94 9.40
N ARG A 281 -15.57 9.29 8.80
CA ARG A 281 -14.24 8.96 9.32
C ARG A 281 -14.02 9.48 10.75
N ASN A 282 -13.06 8.88 11.45
CA ASN A 282 -12.62 9.30 12.78
C ASN A 282 -13.68 9.11 13.89
N GLY A 283 -14.69 8.28 13.65
CA GLY A 283 -15.61 7.77 14.67
C GLY A 283 -15.01 6.60 15.46
N LYS A 284 -15.71 6.16 16.51
CA LYS A 284 -15.39 4.92 17.24
C LYS A 284 -15.68 3.65 16.43
N GLY A 285 -16.45 3.77 15.36
CA GLY A 285 -16.96 2.63 14.62
C GLY A 285 -18.11 1.94 15.32
N LEU A 286 -18.43 0.75 14.82
CA LEU A 286 -19.48 -0.13 15.32
C LEU A 286 -18.88 -1.49 15.70
N GLN A 287 -19.44 -2.11 16.72
CA GLN A 287 -19.01 -3.44 17.13
C GLN A 287 -19.21 -4.46 16.01
N CYS A 288 -18.14 -5.13 15.58
CA CYS A 288 -18.17 -6.16 14.56
C CYS A 288 -18.07 -7.59 15.10
N PHE A 289 -17.80 -7.75 16.40
CA PHE A 289 -17.78 -9.03 17.07
C PHE A 289 -18.23 -8.90 18.54
N GLY A 290 -19.08 -9.81 19.00
CA GLY A 290 -19.61 -9.82 20.36
C GLY A 290 -18.79 -10.70 21.31
N PHE A 291 -17.78 -10.19 21.96
CA PHE A 291 -17.04 -10.94 22.98
C PHE A 291 -17.91 -11.23 24.20
N LYS A 292 -17.79 -12.45 24.73
CA LYS A 292 -18.42 -12.83 26.01
C LYS A 292 -17.59 -12.30 27.18
N LYS A 293 -18.26 -11.83 28.21
CA LYS A 293 -17.59 -11.28 29.41
C LYS A 293 -16.57 -12.21 30.06
N ASN A 294 -16.79 -13.53 29.96
CA ASN A 294 -15.89 -14.55 30.47
C ASN A 294 -14.73 -14.91 29.53
N GLY A 295 -14.63 -14.25 28.37
CA GLY A 295 -13.59 -14.50 27.37
C GLY A 295 -13.69 -15.86 26.65
N SER A 296 -14.76 -16.65 26.84
CA SER A 296 -14.82 -18.01 26.30
C SER A 296 -14.85 -18.08 24.78
N ASN A 297 -15.27 -17.00 24.08
CA ASN A 297 -15.24 -16.92 22.61
C ASN A 297 -14.13 -15.98 22.09
N GLY A 298 -13.17 -15.64 22.92
CA GLY A 298 -12.05 -14.77 22.60
C GLY A 298 -12.04 -13.45 23.37
N THR A 299 -10.90 -12.81 23.34
CA THR A 299 -10.67 -11.49 23.90
C THR A 299 -10.23 -10.47 22.87
N ARG A 300 -9.82 -10.96 21.70
CA ARG A 300 -9.41 -10.14 20.55
C ARG A 300 -9.72 -10.85 19.24
N ILE A 301 -9.81 -10.06 18.18
CA ILE A 301 -9.83 -10.57 16.81
C ILE A 301 -8.39 -10.94 16.43
N ALA A 302 -8.20 -12.15 15.92
CA ALA A 302 -6.91 -12.66 15.48
C ALA A 302 -6.71 -12.52 13.96
N ALA A 303 -7.79 -12.68 13.19
CA ALA A 303 -7.74 -12.56 11.74
C ALA A 303 -9.07 -12.10 11.15
N VAL A 304 -9.00 -11.39 10.03
CA VAL A 304 -10.15 -10.93 9.26
C VAL A 304 -9.87 -11.15 7.79
N MET A 305 -10.89 -11.58 7.04
CA MET A 305 -10.79 -11.77 5.60
C MET A 305 -12.08 -11.33 4.92
N HIS A 306 -11.98 -10.61 3.82
CA HIS A 306 -13.10 -10.36 2.92
C HIS A 306 -13.25 -11.56 1.98
N VAL A 307 -14.46 -12.09 1.87
CA VAL A 307 -14.81 -13.31 1.12
C VAL A 307 -15.94 -13.00 0.16
N THR A 308 -15.72 -13.24 -1.12
CA THR A 308 -16.74 -13.12 -2.18
C THR A 308 -17.25 -14.47 -2.65
N ASP A 309 -16.36 -15.46 -2.66
CA ASP A 309 -16.64 -16.83 -3.09
C ASP A 309 -16.24 -17.82 -2.00
N PRO A 310 -16.81 -19.02 -1.95
CA PRO A 310 -16.37 -20.08 -1.04
C PRO A 310 -14.87 -20.37 -1.16
N LEU A 311 -14.18 -20.41 -0.03
CA LEU A 311 -12.74 -20.61 0.05
C LEU A 311 -12.40 -21.68 1.08
N ASP A 312 -11.42 -22.55 0.75
CA ASP A 312 -10.80 -23.43 1.71
C ASP A 312 -9.68 -22.69 2.42
N LEU A 313 -9.75 -22.61 3.73
CA LEU A 313 -8.83 -21.88 4.59
C LEU A 313 -8.22 -22.80 5.64
N ALA A 314 -7.02 -22.47 6.07
CA ALA A 314 -6.38 -23.04 7.24
C ALA A 314 -6.29 -21.97 8.33
N ALA A 315 -6.88 -22.24 9.50
CA ALA A 315 -6.59 -21.48 10.70
C ALA A 315 -5.30 -21.99 11.32
N VAL A 316 -4.30 -21.13 11.40
CA VAL A 316 -2.97 -21.47 11.92
C VAL A 316 -2.87 -20.95 13.35
N GLN A 317 -2.52 -21.87 14.28
CA GLN A 317 -2.29 -21.56 15.68
C GLN A 317 -0.81 -21.18 15.93
N LYS A 318 -0.50 -20.62 17.08
CA LYS A 318 0.86 -20.15 17.42
C LYS A 318 1.95 -21.21 17.31
N ASP A 319 1.64 -22.47 17.58
CA ASP A 319 2.57 -23.59 17.47
C ASP A 319 2.69 -24.16 16.05
N GLY A 320 1.97 -23.57 15.08
CA GLY A 320 1.90 -24.02 13.69
C GLY A 320 0.81 -25.07 13.41
N THR A 321 0.04 -25.50 14.41
CA THR A 321 -1.11 -26.39 14.21
C THR A 321 -2.10 -25.73 13.27
N GLN A 322 -2.62 -26.49 12.30
CA GLN A 322 -3.55 -26.02 11.28
C GLN A 322 -4.88 -26.76 11.37
N THR A 323 -5.97 -26.00 11.34
CA THR A 323 -7.32 -26.54 11.17
C THR A 323 -7.87 -26.04 9.84
N VAL A 324 -8.09 -26.96 8.90
CA VAL A 324 -8.65 -26.66 7.57
C VAL A 324 -10.17 -26.67 7.63
N PHE A 325 -10.80 -25.68 7.01
CA PHE A 325 -12.25 -25.56 6.91
C PHE A 325 -12.63 -24.81 5.63
N ASN A 326 -13.86 -25.01 5.14
CA ASN A 326 -14.44 -24.19 4.10
C ASN A 326 -15.17 -22.99 4.71
N THR A 327 -15.11 -21.82 4.08
CA THR A 327 -15.81 -20.62 4.57
C THR A 327 -17.31 -20.83 4.69
N GLU A 328 -17.93 -21.71 3.88
CA GLU A 328 -19.36 -22.04 3.98
C GLU A 328 -19.76 -22.73 5.29
N GLU A 329 -18.82 -23.39 5.96
CA GLU A 329 -19.04 -24.01 7.28
C GLU A 329 -19.19 -22.97 8.39
N VAL A 330 -18.72 -21.74 8.15
CA VAL A 330 -18.80 -20.64 9.11
C VAL A 330 -20.16 -19.95 8.97
N ARG A 331 -20.92 -19.84 10.05
CA ARG A 331 -22.25 -19.23 10.03
C ARG A 331 -22.19 -17.75 9.67
N ILE A 332 -23.22 -17.32 8.91
CA ILE A 332 -23.51 -15.91 8.74
C ILE A 332 -24.29 -15.45 9.97
N GLU A 333 -23.77 -14.42 10.62
CA GLU A 333 -24.36 -13.80 11.80
C GLU A 333 -24.44 -12.28 11.62
N PRO A 334 -25.34 -11.59 12.31
CA PRO A 334 -25.36 -10.14 12.33
C PRO A 334 -23.98 -9.56 12.70
N ARG A 335 -23.71 -8.32 12.30
CA ARG A 335 -22.43 -7.62 12.53
C ARG A 335 -21.85 -7.79 13.94
N ALA A 336 -22.68 -7.68 14.99
CA ALA A 336 -22.27 -7.84 16.39
C ALA A 336 -22.41 -9.28 16.94
N GLY A 337 -22.53 -10.28 16.06
CA GLY A 337 -22.63 -11.69 16.44
C GLY A 337 -21.42 -12.20 17.23
N ARG A 338 -21.59 -13.33 17.90
CA ARG A 338 -20.58 -13.89 18.83
C ARG A 338 -19.75 -15.00 18.25
N GLY A 339 -20.06 -15.41 17.00
CA GLY A 339 -19.40 -16.51 16.32
C GLY A 339 -19.68 -17.89 16.89
N GLN A 340 -19.26 -18.90 16.13
CA GLN A 340 -19.28 -20.30 16.52
C GLN A 340 -17.86 -20.83 16.68
N PRO A 341 -17.63 -21.86 17.51
CA PRO A 341 -16.33 -22.49 17.64
C PRO A 341 -15.99 -23.26 16.34
N MET A 342 -14.90 -22.89 15.71
CA MET A 342 -14.37 -23.55 14.49
C MET A 342 -13.03 -24.24 14.77
N VAL A 343 -12.26 -23.72 15.71
CA VAL A 343 -10.94 -24.25 16.07
C VAL A 343 -10.91 -24.53 17.57
N MET A 344 -10.43 -25.70 17.92
CA MET A 344 -10.17 -26.04 19.34
C MET A 344 -8.84 -25.40 19.75
N VAL A 345 -8.95 -24.45 20.68
CA VAL A 345 -7.77 -23.78 21.25
C VAL A 345 -7.52 -24.32 22.65
N LEU A 346 -6.39 -24.98 22.82
CA LEU A 346 -5.96 -25.52 24.11
C LEU A 346 -4.91 -24.58 24.73
N MET A 347 -5.04 -24.27 26.00
CA MET A 347 -4.15 -23.38 26.75
C MET A 347 -3.96 -22.03 26.03
N ASP A 348 -2.70 -21.67 25.73
CA ASP A 348 -2.32 -20.42 25.08
C ASP A 348 -2.00 -20.56 23.59
N ASN A 349 -2.32 -21.72 22.99
CA ASN A 349 -2.12 -22.00 21.57
C ASN A 349 -3.20 -21.33 20.71
N THR A 350 -3.30 -20.00 20.80
CA THR A 350 -4.33 -19.19 20.16
C THR A 350 -4.18 -19.19 18.65
N VAL A 351 -5.30 -18.92 17.93
CA VAL A 351 -5.27 -18.64 16.49
C VAL A 351 -4.40 -17.41 16.23
N ALA A 352 -3.49 -17.52 15.28
CA ALA A 352 -2.57 -16.46 14.89
C ALA A 352 -2.95 -15.84 13.52
N GLU A 353 -3.36 -16.66 12.56
CA GLU A 353 -3.66 -16.20 11.20
C GLU A 353 -4.62 -17.15 10.47
N LEU A 354 -5.20 -16.66 9.36
CA LEU A 354 -5.93 -17.46 8.38
C LEU A 354 -5.12 -17.46 7.07
N LYS A 355 -4.93 -18.64 6.50
CA LYS A 355 -4.25 -18.85 5.20
C LYS A 355 -5.19 -19.51 4.20
N LYS A 356 -5.11 -19.12 2.92
CA LYS A 356 -5.74 -19.88 1.85
C LYS A 356 -5.01 -21.21 1.67
N THR A 357 -5.76 -22.30 1.49
CA THR A 357 -5.16 -23.60 1.15
C THR A 357 -4.92 -23.72 -0.35
N ASP A 358 -4.00 -24.59 -0.77
CA ASP A 358 -3.59 -24.74 -2.19
C ASP A 358 -4.75 -25.14 -3.12
N SER A 359 -5.78 -25.78 -2.62
CA SER A 359 -7.00 -26.13 -3.40
C SER A 359 -7.76 -24.88 -3.87
N SER A 360 -7.77 -23.80 -3.07
CA SER A 360 -8.42 -22.53 -3.42
C SER A 360 -7.59 -21.69 -4.38
N ALA A 361 -6.28 -21.87 -4.43
CA ALA A 361 -5.38 -21.16 -5.34
C ALA A 361 -5.60 -21.57 -6.82
N LYS A 362 -5.97 -22.83 -7.08
CA LYS A 362 -6.24 -23.32 -8.44
C LYS A 362 -7.51 -22.73 -9.06
N ASN A 363 -8.53 -22.47 -8.25
CA ASN A 363 -9.81 -21.92 -8.76
C ASN A 363 -9.76 -20.41 -9.03
N ASN A 364 -8.86 -19.66 -8.36
CA ASN A 364 -8.72 -18.21 -8.58
C ASN A 364 -7.83 -17.86 -9.77
N ALA A 365 -6.93 -18.76 -10.21
CA ALA A 365 -6.14 -18.56 -11.41
C ALA A 365 -7.00 -18.63 -12.71
N GLU A 366 -8.14 -19.33 -12.66
CA GLU A 366 -9.06 -19.46 -13.79
C GLU A 366 -10.15 -18.36 -13.84
N LYS A 367 -10.37 -17.63 -12.75
CA LYS A 367 -11.50 -16.66 -12.62
C LYS A 367 -11.11 -15.18 -12.60
N ASN A 368 -9.83 -14.83 -12.63
CA ASN A 368 -9.36 -13.45 -12.84
C ASN A 368 -8.52 -13.37 -14.12
N PRO A 369 -9.14 -13.21 -15.29
CA PRO A 369 -8.51 -12.51 -16.39
C PRO A 369 -8.68 -11.01 -16.09
N ILE A 370 -7.56 -10.31 -15.89
CA ILE A 370 -7.39 -8.86 -15.72
C ILE A 370 -7.39 -8.39 -14.28
#